data_397074c490a4591c2c25b941ce79b978
#
_entry.id   397074c490a4591c2c25b941ce79b978
#
_cell.length_a   1.000
_cell.length_b   1.000
_cell.length_c   1.000
_cell.angle_alpha   90.00
_cell.angle_beta   90.00
_cell.angle_gamma   90.00
#
_symmetry.space_group_name_H-M   'P 1'
#
loop_
_entity.id
_entity.type
_entity.pdbx_description
1 polymer ?
#
loop_
_entity_poly.entity_id
_entity_poly.type
_entity_poly.pdbx_seq_one_letter_code
_entity_poly.pdbx_strand_id
1 'polypeptide(L)'
;MRGGDRRSIAIRRADRRAWLTAAVLALTAMLDGPAIAADEPALVIMKNHQFEPRLLQVRPGQAIRFDNSDDVLHSLLLVGRESVIGEEFVDPGQSYTVRIPQDMPPGTYGLACTVHVDMRGQIVVSGE
;
A
#
# COMPACT_ATOMS: atom_id res chain seq x y z
N MET A 1 -3.99 -56.76 72.81
CA MET A 1 -3.41 -55.51 73.28
C MET A 1 -2.54 -54.96 72.17
N ARG A 2 -2.74 -53.66 71.83
CA ARG A 2 -1.95 -52.79 70.95
C ARG A 2 -2.05 -53.17 69.44
N GLY A 3 -2.74 -52.51 68.60
CA GLY A 3 -2.82 -51.08 68.34
C GLY A 3 -1.75 -50.70 67.38
N GLY A 4 -1.84 -51.19 66.11
CA GLY A 4 -0.97 -50.78 65.03
C GLY A 4 -1.71 -49.84 64.06
N ASP A 5 -1.46 -48.59 64.27
CA ASP A 5 -1.97 -47.54 63.44
C ASP A 5 -1.32 -47.64 62.01
N ARG A 6 -2.09 -48.09 61.07
CA ARG A 6 -1.69 -48.09 59.67
C ARG A 6 -2.12 -46.74 59.04
N ARG A 7 -1.23 -45.77 59.09
CA ARG A 7 -1.40 -44.53 58.31
C ARG A 7 -1.29 -44.85 56.82
N SER A 8 -2.42 -44.94 56.17
CA SER A 8 -2.52 -45.01 54.77
C SER A 8 -2.01 -43.69 54.15
N ILE A 9 -0.84 -43.72 53.53
CA ILE A 9 -0.35 -42.62 52.71
C ILE A 9 -1.17 -42.63 51.43
N ALA A 10 -2.16 -41.74 51.35
CA ALA A 10 -2.87 -41.47 50.11
C ALA A 10 -1.92 -40.75 49.14
N ILE A 11 -1.40 -41.47 48.21
CA ILE A 11 -0.68 -40.89 47.06
C ILE A 11 -1.74 -40.15 46.22
N ARG A 12 -1.76 -38.83 46.33
CA ARG A 12 -2.56 -37.99 45.46
C ARG A 12 -2.02 -38.20 44.05
N ARG A 13 -2.80 -38.87 43.21
CA ARG A 13 -2.56 -38.90 41.77
C ARG A 13 -2.64 -37.47 41.29
N ALA A 14 -1.49 -36.90 40.93
CA ALA A 14 -1.42 -35.63 40.25
C ALA A 14 -2.21 -35.75 38.93
N ASP A 15 -3.22 -34.90 38.80
CA ASP A 15 -4.06 -34.82 37.61
C ASP A 15 -3.20 -34.47 36.40
N ARG A 16 -2.97 -35.49 35.59
CA ARG A 16 -2.27 -35.34 34.28
C ARG A 16 -3.09 -34.54 33.28
N ARG A 17 -4.27 -34.06 33.68
CA ARG A 17 -5.18 -33.29 32.80
C ARG A 17 -4.88 -31.78 32.74
N ALA A 18 -4.11 -31.26 33.70
CA ALA A 18 -3.80 -29.83 33.76
C ALA A 18 -2.67 -29.39 32.81
N TRP A 19 -1.93 -30.32 32.23
CA TRP A 19 -0.79 -30.00 31.38
C TRP A 19 -1.12 -29.96 29.87
N LEU A 20 -2.30 -30.43 29.49
CA LEU A 20 -2.72 -30.49 28.08
C LEU A 20 -3.46 -29.24 27.63
N THR A 21 -3.86 -28.36 28.52
CA THR A 21 -4.58 -27.13 28.17
C THR A 21 -3.66 -25.92 27.97
N ALA A 22 -2.41 -25.98 28.42
CA ALA A 22 -1.45 -24.90 28.26
C ALA A 22 -0.69 -24.94 26.89
N ALA A 23 -0.72 -26.07 26.17
CA ALA A 23 0.02 -26.24 24.93
C ALA A 23 -0.77 -25.82 23.68
N VAL A 24 -2.08 -25.59 23.78
CA VAL A 24 -2.92 -25.25 22.61
C VAL A 24 -3.04 -23.74 22.40
N LEU A 25 -2.75 -22.92 23.41
CA LEU A 25 -2.85 -21.46 23.30
C LEU A 25 -1.60 -20.78 22.71
N ALA A 26 -0.51 -21.49 22.49
CA ALA A 26 0.74 -20.92 21.98
C ALA A 26 0.91 -21.03 20.46
N LEU A 27 -0.03 -21.65 19.73
CA LEU A 27 0.12 -21.93 18.31
C LEU A 27 -0.71 -21.02 17.39
N THR A 28 -1.42 -20.04 17.93
CA THR A 28 -2.24 -19.10 17.14
C THR A 28 -1.59 -17.72 16.91
N ALA A 29 -0.37 -17.50 17.39
CA ALA A 29 0.30 -16.19 17.31
C ALA A 29 1.32 -16.05 16.18
N MET A 30 1.36 -16.97 15.19
CA MET A 30 2.38 -16.96 14.12
C MET A 30 1.80 -16.84 12.71
N LEU A 31 0.60 -16.27 12.56
CA LEU A 31 0.00 -16.04 11.24
C LEU A 31 -0.12 -14.55 10.88
N ASP A 32 0.46 -13.66 11.68
CA ASP A 32 0.73 -12.31 11.21
C ASP A 32 2.01 -12.34 10.36
N GLY A 33 1.88 -12.87 9.15
CA GLY A 33 2.83 -12.56 8.09
C GLY A 33 2.86 -11.04 7.92
N PRO A 34 4.00 -10.43 7.50
CA PRO A 34 4.05 -9.02 7.26
C PRO A 34 2.89 -8.67 6.31
N ALA A 35 1.95 -7.85 6.78
CA ALA A 35 0.97 -7.25 5.89
C ALA A 35 1.79 -6.58 4.79
N ILE A 36 1.66 -7.07 3.55
CA ILE A 36 2.22 -6.39 2.39
C ILE A 36 1.52 -5.04 2.40
N ALA A 37 2.19 -4.02 2.90
CA ALA A 37 1.69 -2.67 2.83
C ALA A 37 1.38 -2.42 1.35
N ALA A 38 0.12 -2.20 1.02
CA ALA A 38 -0.26 -1.76 -0.30
C ALA A 38 0.61 -0.53 -0.58
N ASP A 39 1.41 -0.57 -1.66
CA ASP A 39 2.30 0.53 -2.03
C ASP A 39 1.48 1.83 -2.00
N GLU A 40 1.84 2.73 -1.12
CA GLU A 40 1.16 4.02 -1.05
C GLU A 40 1.30 4.73 -2.40
N PRO A 41 0.24 5.35 -2.90
CA PRO A 41 0.30 6.10 -4.15
C PRO A 41 1.39 7.18 -4.07
N ALA A 42 2.20 7.29 -5.11
CA ALA A 42 3.07 8.45 -5.26
C ALA A 42 2.19 9.69 -5.44
N LEU A 43 2.55 10.81 -4.82
CA LEU A 43 1.75 12.02 -4.82
C LEU A 43 2.30 13.05 -5.81
N VAL A 44 1.40 13.61 -6.63
CA VAL A 44 1.63 14.80 -7.45
C VAL A 44 0.60 15.84 -7.10
N ILE A 45 1.04 17.02 -6.71
CA ILE A 45 0.16 18.15 -6.44
C ILE A 45 0.11 19.03 -7.68
N MET A 46 -1.08 19.41 -8.11
CA MET A 46 -1.32 20.42 -9.14
C MET A 46 -1.59 21.75 -8.45
N LYS A 47 -0.62 22.64 -8.53
CA LYS A 47 -0.66 23.94 -7.85
C LYS A 47 0.06 25.01 -8.67
N ASN A 48 -0.52 26.22 -8.69
CA ASN A 48 0.01 27.36 -9.45
C ASN A 48 0.25 27.01 -10.94
N HIS A 49 -0.65 26.21 -11.54
CA HIS A 49 -0.56 25.72 -12.90
C HIS A 49 0.72 24.90 -13.15
N GLN A 50 1.17 24.13 -12.16
CA GLN A 50 2.33 23.27 -12.26
C GLN A 50 2.05 21.90 -11.62
N PHE A 51 2.76 20.87 -12.08
CA PHE A 51 2.85 19.58 -11.41
C PHE A 51 4.02 19.62 -10.41
N GLU A 52 3.76 19.23 -9.17
CA GLU A 52 4.77 19.16 -8.11
C GLU A 52 4.81 17.74 -7.50
N PRO A 53 5.87 16.97 -7.70
CA PRO A 53 7.09 17.28 -8.47
C PRO A 53 6.85 17.28 -10.00
N ARG A 54 7.66 18.03 -10.74
CA ARG A 54 7.61 18.03 -12.20
C ARG A 54 8.17 16.76 -12.83
N LEU A 55 9.01 16.03 -12.11
CA LEU A 55 9.54 14.74 -12.49
C LEU A 55 9.28 13.74 -11.36
N LEU A 56 8.55 12.70 -11.67
CA LEU A 56 8.22 11.63 -10.73
C LEU A 56 8.77 10.30 -11.25
N GLN A 57 9.47 9.56 -10.39
CA GLN A 57 9.88 8.19 -10.67
C GLN A 57 8.89 7.21 -10.08
N VAL A 58 8.48 6.24 -10.85
CA VAL A 58 7.52 5.20 -10.46
C VAL A 58 7.93 3.82 -10.97
N ARG A 59 7.37 2.79 -10.37
CA ARG A 59 7.50 1.41 -10.82
C ARG A 59 6.26 0.98 -11.62
N PRO A 60 6.37 -0.01 -12.52
CA PRO A 60 5.20 -0.66 -13.09
C PRO A 60 4.24 -1.13 -11.98
N GLY A 61 2.95 -0.94 -12.18
CA GLY A 61 1.91 -1.28 -11.20
C GLY A 61 1.71 -0.30 -10.05
N GLN A 62 2.61 0.68 -9.87
CA GLN A 62 2.46 1.69 -8.81
C GLN A 62 1.30 2.65 -9.11
N ALA A 63 0.59 3.06 -8.06
CA ALA A 63 -0.43 4.09 -8.18
C ALA A 63 0.19 5.49 -8.05
N ILE A 64 -0.38 6.45 -8.76
CA ILE A 64 -0.08 7.88 -8.63
C ILE A 64 -1.39 8.59 -8.30
N ARG A 65 -1.37 9.38 -7.24
CA ARG A 65 -2.46 10.26 -6.87
C ARG A 65 -2.11 11.69 -7.27
N PHE A 66 -3.03 12.33 -7.99
CA PHE A 66 -2.96 13.73 -8.38
C PHE A 66 -3.98 14.52 -7.57
N ASP A 67 -3.51 15.52 -6.83
CA ASP A 67 -4.36 16.40 -6.03
C ASP A 67 -4.40 17.79 -6.67
N ASN A 68 -5.59 18.27 -7.05
CA ASN A 68 -5.75 19.62 -7.55
C ASN A 68 -5.92 20.61 -6.38
N SER A 69 -4.87 21.37 -6.09
CA SER A 69 -4.84 22.40 -5.04
C SER A 69 -5.06 23.82 -5.56
N ASP A 70 -5.34 23.97 -6.87
CA ASP A 70 -5.75 25.25 -7.45
C ASP A 70 -7.27 25.40 -7.39
N ASP A 71 -7.75 26.59 -7.69
CA ASP A 71 -9.18 26.95 -7.78
C ASP A 71 -9.72 26.81 -9.23
N VAL A 72 -8.95 26.21 -10.12
CA VAL A 72 -9.29 26.00 -11.53
C VAL A 72 -9.20 24.53 -11.90
N LEU A 73 -9.90 24.16 -12.98
CA LEU A 73 -9.86 22.84 -13.56
C LEU A 73 -8.47 22.54 -14.15
N HIS A 74 -7.96 21.36 -13.87
CA HIS A 74 -6.78 20.80 -14.56
C HIS A 74 -7.14 19.52 -15.28
N SER A 75 -6.33 19.16 -16.28
CA SER A 75 -6.38 17.83 -16.87
C SER A 75 -5.03 17.12 -16.70
N LEU A 76 -5.10 15.80 -16.79
CA LEU A 76 -3.95 14.90 -16.78
C LEU A 76 -3.89 14.20 -18.11
N LEU A 77 -2.88 14.51 -18.90
CA LEU A 77 -2.60 13.82 -20.15
C LEU A 77 -1.24 13.14 -20.03
N LEU A 78 -1.24 11.80 -20.04
CA LEU A 78 -0.01 11.02 -20.05
C LEU A 78 0.30 10.60 -21.49
N VAL A 79 1.46 11.01 -21.98
CA VAL A 79 1.89 10.81 -23.37
C VAL A 79 3.11 9.88 -23.39
N GLY A 80 2.96 8.73 -24.02
CA GLY A 80 4.05 7.82 -24.35
C GLY A 80 4.67 8.12 -25.71
N ARG A 81 5.63 7.28 -26.13
CA ARG A 81 6.34 7.46 -27.41
C ARG A 81 5.43 7.41 -28.64
N GLU A 82 4.33 6.67 -28.57
CA GLU A 82 3.46 6.41 -29.72
C GLU A 82 1.96 6.53 -29.39
N SER A 83 1.58 6.85 -28.13
CA SER A 83 0.19 6.92 -27.73
C SER A 83 -0.08 7.84 -26.56
N VAL A 84 -1.26 8.41 -26.55
CA VAL A 84 -1.88 9.02 -25.38
C VAL A 84 -2.38 7.88 -24.49
N ILE A 85 -1.96 7.82 -23.24
CA ILE A 85 -2.31 6.74 -22.31
C ILE A 85 -3.64 7.03 -21.63
N GLY A 86 -4.08 8.27 -21.61
CA GLY A 86 -5.36 8.69 -21.08
C GLY A 86 -5.38 10.18 -20.82
N GLU A 87 -6.57 10.73 -20.75
CA GLU A 87 -6.84 12.09 -20.33
C GLU A 87 -7.95 12.08 -19.27
N GLU A 88 -7.70 12.73 -18.15
CA GLU A 88 -8.66 12.88 -17.08
C GLU A 88 -8.73 14.33 -16.62
N PHE A 89 -9.92 14.78 -16.24
CA PHE A 89 -10.14 16.11 -15.69
C PHE A 89 -10.31 16.06 -14.19
N VAL A 90 -9.64 16.97 -13.49
CA VAL A 90 -9.65 17.05 -12.03
C VAL A 90 -10.13 18.43 -11.61
N ASP A 91 -11.32 18.48 -11.03
CA ASP A 91 -11.93 19.70 -10.53
C ASP A 91 -11.13 20.31 -9.37
N PRO A 92 -11.30 21.61 -9.08
CA PRO A 92 -10.70 22.27 -7.92
C PRO A 92 -10.95 21.49 -6.61
N GLY A 93 -9.89 21.24 -5.85
CA GLY A 93 -9.96 20.54 -4.58
C GLY A 93 -10.23 19.04 -4.68
N GLN A 94 -10.31 18.49 -5.89
CA GLN A 94 -10.51 17.05 -6.11
C GLN A 94 -9.18 16.33 -6.34
N SER A 95 -9.23 15.00 -6.25
CA SER A 95 -8.09 14.12 -6.48
C SER A 95 -8.45 13.05 -7.50
N TYR A 96 -7.48 12.64 -8.27
CA TYR A 96 -7.57 11.51 -9.18
C TYR A 96 -6.41 10.54 -8.96
N THR A 97 -6.69 9.24 -8.96
CA THR A 97 -5.66 8.21 -8.79
C THR A 97 -5.61 7.34 -10.03
N VAL A 98 -4.44 7.24 -10.63
CA VAL A 98 -4.16 6.35 -11.77
C VAL A 98 -3.16 5.29 -11.34
N ARG A 99 -3.33 4.07 -11.84
CA ARG A 99 -2.35 3.00 -11.68
C ARG A 99 -1.54 2.84 -12.96
N ILE A 100 -0.22 2.88 -12.82
CA ILE A 100 0.68 2.58 -13.93
C ILE A 100 0.50 1.12 -14.34
N PRO A 101 0.27 0.81 -15.63
CA PRO A 101 0.15 -0.57 -16.09
C PRO A 101 1.38 -1.40 -15.69
N GLN A 102 1.14 -2.65 -15.30
CA GLN A 102 2.21 -3.56 -14.89
C GLN A 102 3.18 -3.88 -16.03
N ASP A 103 2.68 -3.85 -17.25
CA ASP A 103 3.42 -4.12 -18.49
C ASP A 103 3.91 -2.84 -19.18
N MET A 104 3.83 -1.69 -18.50
CA MET A 104 4.29 -0.42 -19.07
C MET A 104 5.82 -0.44 -19.25
N PRO A 105 6.33 -0.24 -20.47
CA PRO A 105 7.77 -0.29 -20.71
C PRO A 105 8.53 0.76 -19.90
N PRO A 106 9.73 0.45 -19.42
CA PRO A 106 10.60 1.44 -18.79
C PRO A 106 10.88 2.60 -19.73
N GLY A 107 10.89 3.81 -19.19
CA GLY A 107 11.14 5.00 -19.98
C GLY A 107 10.55 6.27 -19.41
N THR A 108 10.70 7.36 -20.14
CA THR A 108 10.18 8.67 -19.77
C THR A 108 8.91 8.96 -20.57
N TYR A 109 7.87 9.33 -19.85
CA TYR A 109 6.54 9.67 -20.36
C TYR A 109 6.25 11.14 -20.05
N GLY A 110 5.65 11.84 -21.01
CA GLY A 110 5.24 13.21 -20.83
C GLY A 110 3.97 13.29 -19.98
N LEU A 111 3.92 14.24 -19.07
CA LEU A 111 2.71 14.64 -18.34
C LEU A 111 2.35 16.06 -18.75
N ALA A 112 1.13 16.30 -19.17
CA ALA A 112 0.67 17.59 -19.63
C ALA A 112 -0.75 17.88 -19.14
N CYS A 113 -1.08 19.17 -19.03
CA CYS A 113 -2.42 19.66 -18.88
C CYS A 113 -2.89 20.25 -20.21
N THR A 114 -4.04 19.83 -20.73
CA THR A 114 -4.59 20.35 -21.98
C THR A 114 -5.31 21.69 -21.80
N VAL A 115 -5.70 22.00 -20.58
CA VAL A 115 -6.34 23.28 -20.20
C VAL A 115 -5.30 24.41 -20.08
N HIS A 116 -4.07 24.07 -19.65
CA HIS A 116 -2.98 25.03 -19.43
C HIS A 116 -1.71 24.55 -20.15
N VAL A 117 -1.43 25.13 -21.30
CA VAL A 117 -0.39 24.66 -22.26
C VAL A 117 1.02 24.60 -21.69
N ASP A 118 1.34 25.43 -20.71
CA ASP A 118 2.67 25.48 -20.08
C ASP A 118 2.81 24.53 -18.88
N MET A 119 1.72 23.91 -18.45
CA MET A 119 1.70 22.97 -17.33
C MET A 119 2.14 21.58 -17.79
N ARG A 120 3.41 21.27 -17.56
CA ARG A 120 4.07 20.03 -18.04
C ARG A 120 4.94 19.41 -16.97
N GLY A 121 5.04 18.09 -17.02
CA GLY A 121 5.91 17.28 -16.18
C GLY A 121 6.37 16.02 -16.88
N GLN A 122 7.01 15.14 -16.14
CA GLN A 122 7.51 13.86 -16.63
C GLN A 122 7.29 12.76 -15.59
N ILE A 123 6.94 11.59 -16.07
CA ILE A 123 6.90 10.38 -15.29
C ILE A 123 7.94 9.42 -15.85
N VAL A 124 8.87 8.98 -15.00
CA VAL A 124 9.89 8.00 -15.36
C VAL A 124 9.47 6.66 -14.77
N VAL A 125 9.17 5.71 -15.65
CA VAL A 125 8.90 4.33 -15.26
C VAL A 125 10.22 3.59 -15.20
N SER A 126 10.57 3.09 -14.01
CA SER A 126 11.81 2.32 -13.82
C SER A 126 11.68 0.92 -14.43
N GLY A 127 12.80 0.37 -14.91
CA GLY A 127 12.91 -1.07 -15.15
C GLY A 127 12.97 -1.84 -13.84
N GLU A 128 12.62 -3.12 -13.89
CA GLU A 128 12.86 -4.07 -12.80
C GLU A 128 14.35 -4.26 -12.55
#